data_069f61482f8c3c179e261d8b23c59404
#
_entry.id   069f61482f8c3c179e261d8b23c59404
#
_cell.length_a   1.000
_cell.length_b   1.000
_cell.length_c   1.000
_cell.angle_alpha   90.00
_cell.angle_beta   90.00
_cell.angle_gamma   90.00
#
_symmetry.space_group_name_H-M   'P 1'
#
loop_
_entity.id
_entity.type
_entity.pdbx_description
1 polymer ?
#
loop_
_entity_poly.entity_id
_entity_poly.type
_entity_poly.pdbx_seq_one_letter_code
_entity_poly.pdbx_strand_id
1 'polypeptide(L)'
;MKKAENVRSYPQRDSTECEGYAGAQSAVQPGSGETAGRSQNLLEAILYRDNLNRAYKRVKTNKGAPVRRKKIPKPDGGVRKLGIPTVKDRIVQQAIAQQLMPLYEPKFSEGSYGYRPGRSAQDAIFKIRGYADEGYEWAVQLDLSKYFDTMNHEKLLNLLRETIKDERVIQLIKKFLKSGMMENGVKIATTEGSPQGGSLSPLLANVYLNEFDCEYERRGVPVIRYADDIVLLCKSQRAAERMLESSIRYLEGKLKLRVNRDKSHIARVNAMKNFKLLGFAYGKGKDGLFIRAHPKALLKAKNRLRAITKRNRGVNVRKVMQEIKVYMTGWLNYYGIASLKTKMREWDEWLRHRIRAYIWKQWKKPKTKLKNLMKLGVPEYYAHMAANSRRGYWFTANTGAVTRGITNERLIRAGFFELSPAYESIQTACIGRAVYRTVRTVR
;
A
#
# COMPACT_ATOMS: atom_id res chain seq x y z
N MET A 1 48.41 1.40 21.28
CA MET A 1 47.10 1.33 21.95
C MET A 1 46.04 1.84 20.99
N LYS A 2 45.22 0.95 20.42
CA LYS A 2 44.17 1.27 19.45
C LYS A 2 42.86 1.51 20.19
N LYS A 3 42.26 2.72 20.03
CA LYS A 3 40.90 3.00 20.49
C LYS A 3 39.95 2.69 19.35
N ALA A 4 39.01 1.77 19.61
CA ALA A 4 37.92 1.41 18.74
C ALA A 4 36.86 2.51 18.78
N GLU A 5 36.49 3.04 17.60
CA GLU A 5 35.37 3.96 17.46
C GLU A 5 34.07 3.14 17.35
N ASN A 6 33.18 3.40 18.29
CA ASN A 6 31.82 2.87 18.32
C ASN A 6 30.97 3.60 17.26
N VAL A 7 30.71 2.94 16.15
CA VAL A 7 29.72 3.38 15.16
C VAL A 7 28.32 3.00 15.66
N ARG A 8 27.60 3.95 16.23
CA ARG A 8 26.16 3.81 16.52
C ARG A 8 25.39 3.82 15.19
N SER A 9 24.96 2.67 14.75
CA SER A 9 24.00 2.49 13.68
C SER A 9 22.60 2.90 14.16
N TYR A 10 22.04 3.98 13.60
CA TYR A 10 20.64 4.32 13.77
C TYR A 10 19.77 3.36 12.96
N PRO A 11 18.68 2.84 13.51
CA PRO A 11 17.80 1.95 12.77
C PRO A 11 17.09 2.71 11.65
N GLN A 12 17.18 2.16 10.43
CA GLN A 12 16.39 2.59 9.29
C GLN A 12 14.90 2.43 9.63
N ARG A 13 14.13 3.51 9.51
CA ARG A 13 12.67 3.45 9.56
C ARG A 13 12.17 2.80 8.28
N ASP A 14 11.73 1.57 8.39
CA ASP A 14 11.00 0.88 7.36
C ASP A 14 9.67 1.58 7.09
N SER A 15 9.48 1.99 5.86
CA SER A 15 8.18 2.36 5.29
C SER A 15 7.40 1.08 5.02
N THR A 16 6.82 0.47 6.06
CA THR A 16 5.83 -0.58 5.92
C THR A 16 4.48 0.05 5.64
N GLU A 17 4.30 0.55 4.43
CA GLU A 17 2.99 0.72 3.83
C GLU A 17 2.86 -0.34 2.74
N CYS A 18 2.01 -1.35 3.01
CA CYS A 18 1.47 -2.30 2.04
C CYS A 18 2.50 -3.04 1.17
N GLU A 19 3.35 -3.86 1.77
CA GLU A 19 3.78 -5.05 1.06
C GLU A 19 2.57 -5.97 0.95
N GLY A 20 1.98 -5.98 -0.24
CA GLY A 20 0.95 -6.93 -0.60
C GLY A 20 1.44 -8.35 -0.34
N TYR A 21 0.53 -9.23 -0.03
CA TYR A 21 0.74 -10.69 0.06
C TYR A 21 1.21 -11.26 -1.29
N ALA A 22 2.35 -10.78 -1.80
CA ALA A 22 3.02 -11.31 -2.98
C ALA A 22 4.00 -12.40 -2.51
N GLY A 23 3.62 -13.65 -2.66
CA GLY A 23 4.48 -14.78 -2.36
C GLY A 23 3.74 -16.06 -1.95
N ALA A 24 2.61 -16.36 -2.61
CA ALA A 24 2.10 -17.73 -2.64
C ALA A 24 2.54 -18.39 -3.95
N GLN A 25 3.77 -18.92 -3.97
CA GLN A 25 4.11 -19.95 -4.96
C GLN A 25 3.34 -21.22 -4.62
N SER A 26 2.64 -21.72 -5.64
CA SER A 26 2.07 -23.07 -5.83
C SER A 26 1.82 -23.89 -4.56
N ALA A 27 0.63 -23.74 -3.98
CA ALA A 27 0.05 -24.80 -3.19
C ALA A 27 -0.50 -25.85 -4.17
N VAL A 28 -0.02 -27.09 -4.03
CA VAL A 28 -0.57 -28.28 -4.65
C VAL A 28 -2.09 -28.26 -4.46
N GLN A 29 -2.86 -28.41 -5.53
CA GLN A 29 -4.32 -28.53 -5.47
C GLN A 29 -4.68 -29.81 -4.69
N PRO A 30 -5.43 -29.71 -3.59
CA PRO A 30 -5.96 -30.92 -2.95
C PRO A 30 -7.20 -31.36 -3.72
N GLY A 31 -7.29 -32.66 -3.97
CA GLY A 31 -8.47 -33.29 -4.59
C GLY A 31 -9.75 -33.04 -3.78
N SER A 32 -10.87 -32.97 -4.46
CA SER A 32 -12.20 -32.56 -3.99
C SER A 32 -12.84 -33.44 -2.87
N GLY A 33 -12.14 -34.45 -2.36
CA GLY A 33 -12.62 -35.34 -1.27
C GLY A 33 -12.06 -35.03 0.14
N GLU A 34 -11.02 -34.18 0.26
CA GLU A 34 -10.30 -33.97 1.52
C GLU A 34 -10.80 -32.77 2.38
N THR A 35 -11.74 -31.98 1.89
CA THR A 35 -12.16 -30.74 2.58
C THR A 35 -13.07 -31.00 3.80
N ALA A 36 -13.90 -32.04 3.78
CA ALA A 36 -14.81 -32.35 4.88
C ALA A 36 -14.10 -32.89 6.13
N GLY A 37 -13.08 -33.73 5.98
CA GLY A 37 -12.29 -34.26 7.11
C GLY A 37 -11.35 -33.21 7.75
N ARG A 38 -10.85 -32.24 6.97
CA ARG A 38 -10.02 -31.13 7.48
C ARG A 38 -10.75 -30.19 8.43
N SER A 39 -12.06 -30.08 8.31
CA SER A 39 -12.87 -29.18 9.15
C SER A 39 -13.04 -29.68 10.58
N GLN A 40 -12.95 -30.99 10.82
CA GLN A 40 -13.15 -31.60 12.17
C GLN A 40 -11.85 -31.66 13.00
N ASN A 41 -10.69 -31.83 12.35
CA ASN A 41 -9.37 -31.94 13.02
C ASN A 41 -8.51 -30.69 12.73
N LEU A 42 -9.13 -29.54 12.73
CA LEU A 42 -8.46 -28.28 12.32
C LEU A 42 -7.39 -27.84 13.33
N LEU A 43 -7.63 -28.07 14.63
CA LEU A 43 -6.66 -27.72 15.66
C LEU A 43 -5.35 -28.50 15.48
N GLU A 44 -5.42 -29.79 15.19
CA GLU A 44 -4.27 -30.65 14.94
C GLU A 44 -3.49 -30.16 13.72
N ALA A 45 -4.19 -29.79 12.63
CA ALA A 45 -3.55 -29.23 11.45
C ALA A 45 -2.88 -27.87 11.73
N ILE A 46 -3.46 -27.03 12.58
CA ILE A 46 -2.87 -25.75 13.03
C ILE A 46 -1.60 -26.02 13.84
N LEU A 47 -1.62 -26.97 14.77
CA LEU A 47 -0.51 -27.29 15.66
C LEU A 47 0.55 -28.18 15.02
N TYR A 48 0.29 -28.71 13.83
CA TYR A 48 1.25 -29.57 13.12
C TYR A 48 2.59 -28.85 12.94
N ARG A 49 3.69 -29.56 13.17
CA ARG A 49 5.05 -29.02 13.23
C ARG A 49 5.42 -28.20 12.00
N ASP A 50 5.09 -28.68 10.81
CA ASP A 50 5.44 -27.96 9.56
C ASP A 50 4.63 -26.68 9.39
N ASN A 51 3.35 -26.67 9.83
CA ASN A 51 2.55 -25.45 9.81
C ASN A 51 3.09 -24.41 10.79
N LEU A 52 3.46 -24.82 12.00
CA LEU A 52 4.08 -23.91 12.99
C LEU A 52 5.46 -23.41 12.51
N ASN A 53 6.27 -24.26 11.88
CA ASN A 53 7.55 -23.85 11.31
C ASN A 53 7.38 -22.84 10.16
N ARG A 54 6.40 -23.03 9.28
CA ARG A 54 6.06 -22.05 8.24
C ARG A 54 5.60 -20.73 8.85
N ALA A 55 4.74 -20.78 9.86
CA ALA A 55 4.28 -19.61 10.58
C ALA A 55 5.44 -18.86 11.27
N TYR A 56 6.33 -19.60 11.94
CA TYR A 56 7.54 -19.04 12.56
C TYR A 56 8.44 -18.33 11.53
N LYS A 57 8.75 -19.00 10.41
CA LYS A 57 9.57 -18.41 9.33
C LYS A 57 8.93 -17.11 8.83
N ARG A 58 7.64 -17.09 8.60
CA ARG A 58 6.90 -15.91 8.12
C ARG A 58 6.90 -14.76 9.13
N VAL A 59 6.70 -15.05 10.41
CA VAL A 59 6.75 -14.03 11.48
C VAL A 59 8.18 -13.50 11.67
N LYS A 60 9.20 -14.36 11.55
CA LYS A 60 10.62 -13.98 11.64
C LYS A 60 11.01 -13.03 10.51
N THR A 61 10.61 -13.31 9.28
CA THR A 61 10.87 -12.44 8.12
C THR A 61 10.31 -11.04 8.31
N ASN A 62 9.17 -10.92 8.97
CA ASN A 62 8.52 -9.63 9.26
C ASN A 62 9.11 -8.87 10.46
N LYS A 63 10.32 -9.22 10.93
CA LYS A 63 11.10 -8.53 11.98
C LYS A 63 10.25 -7.99 13.15
N GLY A 64 9.48 -8.86 13.78
CA GLY A 64 8.55 -8.45 14.83
C GLY A 64 9.24 -8.16 16.17
N ALA A 65 9.15 -6.92 16.65
CA ALA A 65 9.50 -6.54 18.01
C ALA A 65 8.37 -6.87 19.00
N PRO A 66 8.66 -7.07 20.31
CA PRO A 66 7.64 -7.40 21.31
C PRO A 66 6.66 -6.25 21.55
N VAL A 67 5.50 -6.61 22.09
CA VAL A 67 4.29 -5.80 22.31
C VAL A 67 4.57 -4.39 22.84
N ARG A 68 4.23 -3.40 22.03
CA ARG A 68 3.95 -2.03 22.52
C ARG A 68 2.89 -1.41 21.63
N ARG A 69 1.87 -0.78 22.24
CA ARG A 69 0.98 0.12 21.51
C ARG A 69 1.79 1.23 20.86
N LYS A 70 1.83 1.25 19.53
CA LYS A 70 2.43 2.35 18.79
C LYS A 70 1.33 3.26 18.29
N LYS A 71 1.32 4.49 18.75
CA LYS A 71 0.47 5.55 18.21
C LYS A 71 1.09 6.02 16.88
N ILE A 72 0.38 5.84 15.78
CA ILE A 72 0.79 6.35 14.46
C ILE A 72 -0.11 7.54 14.14
N PRO A 73 0.47 8.75 13.91
CA PRO A 73 -0.32 9.90 13.51
C PRO A 73 -0.95 9.66 12.14
N LYS A 74 -2.25 9.93 12.01
CA LYS A 74 -2.95 9.94 10.74
C LYS A 74 -2.66 11.25 9.99
N PRO A 75 -2.74 11.27 8.65
CA PRO A 75 -2.58 12.50 7.86
C PRO A 75 -3.63 13.57 8.16
N ASP A 76 -4.76 13.20 8.73
CA ASP A 76 -5.89 14.06 9.12
C ASP A 76 -5.84 14.52 10.59
N GLY A 77 -4.68 14.36 11.26
CA GLY A 77 -4.46 14.77 12.65
C GLY A 77 -4.92 13.77 13.71
N GLY A 78 -5.60 12.69 13.32
CA GLY A 78 -5.99 11.62 14.22
C GLY A 78 -4.82 10.68 14.57
N VAL A 79 -5.07 9.77 15.53
CA VAL A 79 -4.07 8.77 15.97
C VAL A 79 -4.61 7.37 15.70
N ARG A 80 -3.82 6.52 15.02
CA ARG A 80 -4.06 5.09 14.93
C ARG A 80 -3.38 4.37 16.09
N LYS A 81 -4.13 3.59 16.85
CA LYS A 81 -3.60 2.78 17.95
C LYS A 81 -3.32 1.37 17.41
N LEU A 82 -2.06 1.02 17.13
CA LEU A 82 -1.68 -0.34 16.74
C LEU A 82 -1.44 -1.18 17.98
N GLY A 83 -2.14 -2.31 18.09
CA GLY A 83 -1.86 -3.36 19.07
C GLY A 83 -1.00 -4.45 18.42
N ILE A 84 0.30 -4.45 18.66
CA ILE A 84 1.19 -5.47 18.11
C ILE A 84 1.20 -6.68 19.07
N PRO A 85 0.70 -7.88 18.68
CA PRO A 85 0.71 -9.07 19.54
C PRO A 85 2.12 -9.56 19.85
N THR A 86 2.27 -10.39 20.90
CA THR A 86 3.58 -11.02 21.19
C THR A 86 4.05 -11.87 20.02
N VAL A 87 5.35 -12.17 19.96
CA VAL A 87 5.89 -13.05 18.91
C VAL A 87 5.21 -14.42 18.93
N LYS A 88 4.95 -14.97 20.12
CA LYS A 88 4.25 -16.25 20.30
C LYS A 88 2.83 -16.17 19.75
N ASP A 89 2.05 -15.15 20.15
CA ASP A 89 0.69 -14.94 19.65
C ASP A 89 0.65 -14.76 18.14
N ARG A 90 1.61 -14.02 17.56
CA ARG A 90 1.71 -13.83 16.12
C ARG A 90 1.99 -15.14 15.37
N ILE A 91 2.82 -16.04 15.93
CA ILE A 91 3.07 -17.36 15.34
C ILE A 91 1.78 -18.18 15.35
N VAL A 92 1.09 -18.24 16.47
CA VAL A 92 -0.18 -19.00 16.57
C VAL A 92 -1.25 -18.41 15.67
N GLN A 93 -1.43 -17.08 15.66
CA GLN A 93 -2.37 -16.41 14.75
C GLN A 93 -2.03 -16.65 13.29
N GLN A 94 -0.73 -16.65 12.93
CA GLN A 94 -0.27 -16.95 11.57
C GLN A 94 -0.53 -18.41 11.20
N ALA A 95 -0.33 -19.35 12.13
CA ALA A 95 -0.62 -20.76 11.92
C ALA A 95 -2.11 -21.01 11.68
N ILE A 96 -2.98 -20.33 12.46
CA ILE A 96 -4.43 -20.35 12.25
C ILE A 96 -4.77 -19.78 10.86
N ALA A 97 -4.27 -18.61 10.53
CA ALA A 97 -4.57 -17.94 9.26
C ALA A 97 -4.16 -18.80 8.04
N GLN A 98 -3.05 -19.53 8.13
CA GLN A 98 -2.59 -20.43 7.06
C GLN A 98 -3.53 -21.60 6.80
N GLN A 99 -4.19 -22.12 7.82
CA GLN A 99 -5.15 -23.21 7.69
C GLN A 99 -6.55 -22.72 7.31
N LEU A 100 -6.95 -21.54 7.78
CA LEU A 100 -8.26 -20.98 7.47
C LEU A 100 -8.34 -20.36 6.08
N MET A 101 -7.26 -19.74 5.58
CA MET A 101 -7.28 -19.06 4.28
C MET A 101 -7.76 -19.96 3.13
N PRO A 102 -7.28 -21.21 2.97
CA PRO A 102 -7.78 -22.10 1.91
C PRO A 102 -9.25 -22.48 2.04
N LEU A 103 -9.82 -22.45 3.26
CA LEU A 103 -11.23 -22.76 3.51
C LEU A 103 -12.16 -21.59 3.15
N TYR A 104 -11.68 -20.36 3.31
CA TYR A 104 -12.47 -19.15 3.07
C TYR A 104 -12.25 -18.52 1.70
N GLU A 105 -11.06 -18.69 1.09
CA GLU A 105 -10.73 -18.09 -0.21
C GLU A 105 -11.76 -18.39 -1.31
N PRO A 106 -12.27 -19.64 -1.45
CA PRO A 106 -13.31 -19.95 -2.44
C PRO A 106 -14.68 -19.33 -2.14
N LYS A 107 -14.92 -18.92 -0.88
CA LYS A 107 -16.20 -18.36 -0.42
C LYS A 107 -16.26 -16.83 -0.52
N PHE A 108 -15.11 -16.19 -0.71
CA PHE A 108 -15.06 -14.74 -0.82
C PHE A 108 -15.55 -14.25 -2.17
N SER A 109 -16.38 -13.20 -2.15
CA SER A 109 -16.84 -12.50 -3.35
C SER A 109 -15.69 -12.14 -4.29
N GLU A 110 -15.94 -12.22 -5.60
CA GLU A 110 -15.01 -11.79 -6.63
C GLU A 110 -14.69 -10.28 -6.56
N GLY A 111 -15.57 -9.49 -5.99
CA GLY A 111 -15.37 -8.05 -5.76
C GLY A 111 -14.44 -7.71 -4.59
N SER A 112 -14.02 -8.68 -3.77
CA SER A 112 -13.12 -8.49 -2.64
C SER A 112 -11.66 -8.68 -3.05
N TYR A 113 -10.81 -7.66 -2.84
CA TYR A 113 -9.40 -7.65 -3.28
C TYR A 113 -8.39 -7.55 -2.12
N GLY A 114 -8.75 -6.91 -1.02
CA GLY A 114 -7.84 -6.68 0.10
C GLY A 114 -7.51 -7.95 0.89
N TYR A 115 -6.24 -8.13 1.24
CA TYR A 115 -5.74 -9.23 2.08
C TYR A 115 -5.98 -10.64 1.51
N ARG A 116 -6.16 -10.77 0.21
CA ARG A 116 -6.36 -12.05 -0.48
C ARG A 116 -5.14 -12.44 -1.31
N PRO A 117 -4.78 -13.74 -1.36
CA PRO A 117 -3.70 -14.21 -2.23
C PRO A 117 -4.02 -13.98 -3.71
N GLY A 118 -3.02 -13.59 -4.48
CA GLY A 118 -3.16 -13.40 -5.93
C GLY A 118 -3.99 -12.19 -6.36
N ARG A 119 -4.52 -11.38 -5.42
CA ARG A 119 -5.30 -10.17 -5.70
C ARG A 119 -4.55 -8.92 -5.24
N SER A 120 -4.65 -7.86 -6.00
CA SER A 120 -3.93 -6.60 -5.75
C SER A 120 -4.85 -5.38 -5.76
N ALA A 121 -4.33 -4.26 -5.23
CA ALA A 121 -5.00 -2.97 -5.31
C ALA A 121 -5.21 -2.54 -6.79
N GLN A 122 -4.25 -2.87 -7.65
CA GLN A 122 -4.32 -2.56 -9.07
C GLN A 122 -5.46 -3.32 -9.76
N ASP A 123 -5.71 -4.57 -9.37
CA ASP A 123 -6.83 -5.36 -9.92
C ASP A 123 -8.18 -4.72 -9.58
N ALA A 124 -8.35 -4.23 -8.35
CA ALA A 124 -9.54 -3.49 -7.95
C ALA A 124 -9.74 -2.22 -8.80
N ILE A 125 -8.67 -1.49 -9.07
CA ILE A 125 -8.69 -0.27 -9.90
C ILE A 125 -9.04 -0.60 -11.35
N PHE A 126 -8.49 -1.66 -11.93
CA PHE A 126 -8.84 -2.11 -13.28
C PHE A 126 -10.31 -2.56 -13.38
N LYS A 127 -10.79 -3.26 -12.35
CA LYS A 127 -12.19 -3.74 -12.33
C LYS A 127 -13.20 -2.59 -12.30
N ILE A 128 -12.93 -1.53 -11.52
CA ILE A 128 -13.76 -0.31 -11.52
C ILE A 128 -13.77 0.34 -12.90
N ARG A 129 -12.62 0.43 -13.57
CA ARG A 129 -12.55 0.96 -14.93
C ARG A 129 -13.43 0.15 -15.86
N GLY A 130 -13.35 -1.19 -15.83
CA GLY A 130 -14.18 -2.07 -16.66
C GLY A 130 -15.68 -1.81 -16.45
N TYR A 131 -16.14 -1.77 -15.21
CA TYR A 131 -17.54 -1.44 -14.92
C TYR A 131 -17.94 -0.04 -15.38
N ALA A 132 -17.06 0.93 -15.27
CA ALA A 132 -17.34 2.28 -15.73
C ALA A 132 -17.43 2.35 -17.27
N ASP A 133 -16.64 1.57 -17.98
CA ASP A 133 -16.73 1.40 -19.45
C ASP A 133 -18.06 0.69 -19.85
N GLU A 134 -18.64 -0.16 -18.95
CA GLU A 134 -19.98 -0.78 -19.07
C GLU A 134 -21.14 0.16 -18.68
N GLY A 135 -20.84 1.44 -18.38
CA GLY A 135 -21.85 2.46 -18.06
C GLY A 135 -22.16 2.63 -16.57
N TYR A 136 -21.42 2.01 -15.65
CA TYR A 136 -21.52 2.27 -14.22
C TYR A 136 -20.75 3.53 -13.84
N GLU A 137 -21.32 4.69 -14.14
CA GLU A 137 -20.66 5.99 -13.95
C GLU A 137 -20.70 6.51 -12.50
N TRP A 138 -21.55 5.98 -11.64
CA TRP A 138 -21.75 6.45 -10.27
C TRP A 138 -21.17 5.45 -9.27
N ALA A 139 -20.46 5.98 -8.30
CA ALA A 139 -19.84 5.23 -7.23
C ALA A 139 -20.37 5.68 -5.86
N VAL A 140 -20.77 4.73 -5.05
CA VAL A 140 -21.04 4.90 -3.62
C VAL A 140 -19.80 4.49 -2.86
N GLN A 141 -19.12 5.43 -2.22
CA GLN A 141 -17.96 5.17 -1.36
C GLN A 141 -18.41 5.11 0.09
N LEU A 142 -18.12 4.00 0.76
CA LEU A 142 -18.44 3.78 2.17
C LEU A 142 -17.14 3.72 2.98
N ASP A 143 -17.06 4.53 4.03
CA ASP A 143 -15.95 4.57 5.00
C ASP A 143 -16.47 4.02 6.34
N LEU A 144 -15.85 2.98 6.86
CA LEU A 144 -16.21 2.37 8.13
C LEU A 144 -15.46 3.05 9.28
N SER A 145 -16.20 3.53 10.28
CA SER A 145 -15.59 4.14 11.46
C SER A 145 -14.91 3.11 12.32
N LYS A 146 -13.56 3.16 12.39
CA LYS A 146 -12.76 2.30 13.26
C LYS A 146 -13.11 0.81 13.12
N TYR A 147 -13.27 0.34 11.89
CA TYR A 147 -13.76 -1.01 11.55
C TYR A 147 -13.17 -2.12 12.44
N PHE A 148 -11.84 -2.18 12.56
CA PHE A 148 -11.17 -3.18 13.38
C PHE A 148 -11.46 -3.04 14.88
N ASP A 149 -11.85 -1.86 15.35
CA ASP A 149 -12.12 -1.61 16.78
C ASP A 149 -13.61 -1.83 17.15
N THR A 150 -14.50 -1.92 16.14
CA THR A 150 -15.96 -2.00 16.34
C THR A 150 -16.60 -3.31 15.89
N MET A 151 -15.81 -4.26 15.42
CA MET A 151 -16.28 -5.56 14.95
C MET A 151 -16.91 -6.35 16.10
N ASN A 152 -18.17 -6.78 15.94
CA ASN A 152 -18.87 -7.55 16.96
C ASN A 152 -18.33 -8.98 17.04
N HIS A 153 -17.85 -9.40 18.23
CA HIS A 153 -17.23 -10.70 18.44
C HIS A 153 -18.19 -11.86 18.23
N GLU A 154 -19.43 -11.77 18.74
CA GLU A 154 -20.41 -12.87 18.66
C GLU A 154 -20.82 -13.10 17.22
N LYS A 155 -21.11 -12.02 16.49
CA LYS A 155 -21.42 -12.11 15.06
C LYS A 155 -20.28 -12.75 14.28
N LEU A 156 -19.02 -12.31 14.50
CA LEU A 156 -17.86 -12.91 13.87
C LEU A 156 -17.72 -14.40 14.18
N LEU A 157 -17.87 -14.77 15.46
CA LEU A 157 -17.76 -16.18 15.86
C LEU A 157 -18.86 -17.05 15.26
N ASN A 158 -20.08 -16.51 15.09
CA ASN A 158 -21.17 -17.22 14.42
C ASN A 158 -20.84 -17.46 12.93
N LEU A 159 -20.35 -16.42 12.22
CA LEU A 159 -19.89 -16.57 10.83
C LEU A 159 -18.76 -17.58 10.68
N LEU A 160 -17.86 -17.64 11.65
CA LEU A 160 -16.78 -18.62 11.65
C LEU A 160 -17.32 -20.05 11.85
N ARG A 161 -18.33 -20.26 12.72
CA ARG A 161 -18.95 -21.57 12.96
C ARG A 161 -19.67 -22.15 11.76
N GLU A 162 -20.13 -21.33 10.83
CA GLU A 162 -20.70 -21.82 9.57
C GLU A 162 -19.71 -22.68 8.79
N THR A 163 -18.42 -22.33 8.85
CA THR A 163 -17.36 -23.04 8.11
C THR A 163 -16.49 -23.92 8.99
N ILE A 164 -16.14 -23.46 10.20
CA ILE A 164 -15.27 -24.17 11.14
C ILE A 164 -16.12 -25.00 12.09
N LYS A 165 -15.98 -26.32 12.02
CA LYS A 165 -16.70 -27.26 12.90
C LYS A 165 -15.93 -27.61 14.17
N ASP A 166 -14.62 -27.30 14.23
CA ASP A 166 -13.78 -27.48 15.41
C ASP A 166 -13.95 -26.33 16.41
N GLU A 167 -14.78 -26.55 17.43
CA GLU A 167 -15.07 -25.52 18.44
C GLU A 167 -13.83 -25.10 19.24
N ARG A 168 -12.79 -25.97 19.34
CA ARG A 168 -11.53 -25.64 20.00
C ARG A 168 -10.83 -24.50 19.30
N VAL A 169 -10.88 -24.44 17.95
CA VAL A 169 -10.33 -23.35 17.14
C VAL A 169 -11.16 -22.07 17.34
N ILE A 170 -12.47 -22.18 17.37
CA ILE A 170 -13.37 -21.04 17.65
C ILE A 170 -13.07 -20.44 19.02
N GLN A 171 -12.91 -21.27 20.06
CA GLN A 171 -12.57 -20.81 21.41
C GLN A 171 -11.18 -20.17 21.46
N LEU A 172 -10.22 -20.69 20.70
CA LEU A 172 -8.89 -20.09 20.59
C LEU A 172 -8.97 -18.69 19.94
N ILE A 173 -9.72 -18.53 18.84
CA ILE A 173 -9.96 -17.24 18.21
C ILE A 173 -10.66 -16.28 19.18
N LYS A 174 -11.68 -16.75 19.89
CA LYS A 174 -12.39 -15.97 20.92
C LYS A 174 -11.45 -15.45 22.01
N LYS A 175 -10.50 -16.28 22.47
CA LYS A 175 -9.46 -15.87 23.43
C LYS A 175 -8.57 -14.76 22.86
N PHE A 176 -8.16 -14.82 21.58
CA PHE A 176 -7.40 -13.75 20.95
C PHE A 176 -8.21 -12.45 20.84
N LEU A 177 -9.48 -12.50 20.47
CA LEU A 177 -10.35 -11.33 20.39
C LEU A 177 -10.53 -10.67 21.77
N LYS A 178 -10.72 -11.49 22.83
CA LYS A 178 -10.91 -11.03 24.21
C LYS A 178 -9.61 -10.72 24.98
N SER A 179 -8.44 -11.01 24.40
CA SER A 179 -7.14 -10.88 25.12
C SER A 179 -6.85 -9.49 25.65
N GLY A 180 -7.58 -8.49 25.17
CA GLY A 180 -7.41 -7.11 25.59
C GLY A 180 -6.15 -6.46 25.00
N MET A 181 -5.93 -5.22 25.39
CA MET A 181 -4.77 -4.44 24.98
C MET A 181 -4.09 -3.83 26.22
N MET A 182 -2.79 -3.87 26.28
CA MET A 182 -2.04 -3.14 27.31
C MET A 182 -1.80 -1.70 26.87
N GLU A 183 -2.30 -0.74 27.63
CA GLU A 183 -2.01 0.69 27.47
C GLU A 183 -1.42 1.23 28.78
N ASN A 184 -0.21 1.76 28.73
CA ASN A 184 0.51 2.29 29.90
C ASN A 184 0.65 1.28 31.08
N GLY A 185 0.82 -0.01 30.78
CA GLY A 185 0.96 -1.05 31.81
C GLY A 185 -0.38 -1.60 32.35
N VAL A 186 -1.52 -1.02 31.95
CA VAL A 186 -2.85 -1.49 32.37
C VAL A 186 -3.49 -2.33 31.25
N LYS A 187 -4.00 -3.50 31.59
CA LYS A 187 -4.74 -4.36 30.66
C LYS A 187 -6.18 -3.85 30.52
N ILE A 188 -6.54 -3.39 29.34
CA ILE A 188 -7.90 -2.98 28.99
C ILE A 188 -8.57 -4.16 28.31
N ALA A 189 -9.66 -4.67 28.89
CA ALA A 189 -10.48 -5.71 28.26
C ALA A 189 -11.14 -5.17 26.98
N THR A 190 -11.20 -5.97 25.93
CA THR A 190 -11.92 -5.64 24.68
C THR A 190 -13.20 -6.46 24.61
N THR A 191 -14.33 -5.77 24.54
CA THR A 191 -15.66 -6.37 24.35
C THR A 191 -16.04 -6.46 22.88
N GLU A 192 -15.43 -5.64 22.04
CA GLU A 192 -15.62 -5.55 20.59
C GLU A 192 -14.28 -5.30 19.88
N GLY A 193 -14.21 -5.60 18.61
CA GLY A 193 -13.05 -5.32 17.76
C GLY A 193 -12.00 -6.43 17.71
N SER A 194 -11.10 -6.29 16.76
CA SER A 194 -9.93 -7.17 16.55
C SER A 194 -8.65 -6.34 16.66
N PRO A 195 -7.59 -6.82 17.32
CA PRO A 195 -6.34 -6.07 17.47
C PRO A 195 -5.76 -5.66 16.11
N GLN A 196 -5.57 -4.37 15.88
CA GLN A 196 -4.89 -3.88 14.67
C GLN A 196 -3.42 -4.28 14.73
N GLY A 197 -2.98 -5.19 13.84
CA GLY A 197 -1.59 -5.67 13.76
C GLY A 197 -1.41 -7.16 14.06
N GLY A 198 -2.47 -7.89 14.36
CA GLY A 198 -2.47 -9.36 14.42
C GLY A 198 -2.42 -9.99 13.03
N SER A 199 -1.74 -11.12 12.87
CA SER A 199 -1.66 -11.85 11.60
C SER A 199 -3.00 -12.44 11.15
N LEU A 200 -3.92 -12.68 12.08
CA LEU A 200 -5.25 -13.24 11.81
C LEU A 200 -6.30 -12.18 11.49
N SER A 201 -6.13 -10.94 11.99
CA SER A 201 -7.12 -9.87 11.86
C SER A 201 -7.56 -9.56 10.42
N PRO A 202 -6.66 -9.57 9.40
CA PRO A 202 -7.06 -9.34 8.01
C PRO A 202 -8.03 -10.39 7.46
N LEU A 203 -7.80 -11.67 7.80
CA LEU A 203 -8.70 -12.75 7.39
C LEU A 203 -10.07 -12.62 8.07
N LEU A 204 -10.09 -12.39 9.40
CA LEU A 204 -11.33 -12.20 10.14
C LEU A 204 -12.14 -11.01 9.62
N ALA A 205 -11.44 -9.92 9.23
CA ALA A 205 -12.07 -8.77 8.60
C ALA A 205 -12.75 -9.13 7.27
N ASN A 206 -12.09 -9.92 6.45
CA ASN A 206 -12.68 -10.38 5.18
C ASN A 206 -13.87 -11.31 5.42
N VAL A 207 -13.79 -12.25 6.36
CA VAL A 207 -14.93 -13.13 6.72
C VAL A 207 -16.14 -12.31 7.16
N TYR A 208 -15.92 -11.28 7.97
CA TYR A 208 -17.01 -10.44 8.50
C TYR A 208 -17.72 -9.65 7.40
N LEU A 209 -16.96 -9.01 6.49
CA LEU A 209 -17.53 -8.19 5.42
C LEU A 209 -18.00 -9.00 4.21
N ASN A 210 -17.64 -10.26 4.11
CA ASN A 210 -18.09 -11.10 3.00
C ASN A 210 -19.62 -11.25 2.95
N GLU A 211 -20.31 -11.19 4.09
CA GLU A 211 -21.80 -11.15 4.11
C GLU A 211 -22.34 -9.94 3.34
N PHE A 212 -21.68 -8.79 3.49
CA PHE A 212 -22.05 -7.59 2.74
C PHE A 212 -21.76 -7.78 1.25
N ASP A 213 -20.58 -8.27 0.91
CA ASP A 213 -20.17 -8.46 -0.47
C ASP A 213 -21.13 -9.40 -1.21
N CYS A 214 -21.41 -10.58 -0.63
CA CYS A 214 -22.30 -11.57 -1.20
C CYS A 214 -23.75 -11.08 -1.30
N GLU A 215 -24.25 -10.32 -0.34
CA GLU A 215 -25.60 -9.77 -0.40
C GLU A 215 -25.80 -8.79 -1.56
N TYR A 216 -24.82 -7.89 -1.77
CA TYR A 216 -24.90 -6.93 -2.87
C TYR A 216 -24.62 -7.57 -4.23
N GLU A 217 -23.74 -8.56 -4.28
CA GLU A 217 -23.52 -9.38 -5.48
C GLU A 217 -24.79 -10.14 -5.89
N ARG A 218 -25.51 -10.75 -4.92
CA ARG A 218 -26.82 -11.39 -5.13
C ARG A 218 -27.89 -10.43 -5.65
N ARG A 219 -27.79 -9.14 -5.29
CA ARG A 219 -28.68 -8.06 -5.80
C ARG A 219 -28.26 -7.57 -7.19
N GLY A 220 -27.21 -8.12 -7.80
CA GLY A 220 -26.68 -7.67 -9.08
C GLY A 220 -25.97 -6.31 -9.02
N VAL A 221 -25.54 -5.86 -7.84
CA VAL A 221 -24.82 -4.60 -7.67
C VAL A 221 -23.33 -4.88 -7.64
N PRO A 222 -22.52 -4.30 -8.56
CA PRO A 222 -21.09 -4.46 -8.54
C PRO A 222 -20.47 -3.86 -7.27
N VAL A 223 -19.82 -4.71 -6.48
CA VAL A 223 -19.08 -4.33 -5.26
C VAL A 223 -17.60 -4.46 -5.53
N ILE A 224 -16.82 -3.45 -5.18
CA ILE A 224 -15.36 -3.48 -5.16
C ILE A 224 -14.90 -3.11 -3.77
N ARG A 225 -14.29 -4.06 -3.08
CA ARG A 225 -13.81 -3.86 -1.71
C ARG A 225 -12.32 -4.12 -1.57
N TYR A 226 -11.64 -3.24 -0.91
CA TYR A 226 -10.25 -3.44 -0.49
C TYR A 226 -10.13 -3.18 1.02
N ALA A 227 -10.11 -4.26 1.81
CA ALA A 227 -10.20 -4.20 3.27
C ALA A 227 -11.49 -3.51 3.75
N ASP A 228 -11.36 -2.34 4.38
CA ASP A 228 -12.43 -1.48 4.88
C ASP A 228 -12.92 -0.43 3.86
N ASP A 229 -12.20 -0.22 2.78
CA ASP A 229 -12.62 0.65 1.66
C ASP A 229 -13.62 -0.11 0.77
N ILE A 230 -14.89 0.33 0.76
CA ILE A 230 -15.98 -0.28 0.00
C ILE A 230 -16.47 0.70 -1.07
N VAL A 231 -16.64 0.21 -2.30
CA VAL A 231 -17.20 0.95 -3.43
C VAL A 231 -18.29 0.11 -4.08
N LEU A 232 -19.51 0.65 -4.17
CA LEU A 232 -20.59 0.11 -4.97
C LEU A 232 -20.72 0.93 -6.26
N LEU A 233 -20.99 0.28 -7.38
CA LEU A 233 -21.10 0.95 -8.66
C LEU A 233 -22.54 0.93 -9.16
N CYS A 234 -23.01 2.05 -9.68
CA CYS A 234 -24.37 2.26 -10.14
C CYS A 234 -24.39 2.99 -11.49
N LYS A 235 -25.45 2.74 -12.31
CA LYS A 235 -25.62 3.40 -13.60
C LYS A 235 -26.25 4.81 -13.48
N SER A 236 -26.98 5.08 -12.40
CA SER A 236 -27.64 6.38 -12.20
C SER A 236 -27.42 6.93 -10.79
N GLN A 237 -27.55 8.24 -10.64
CA GLN A 237 -27.45 8.92 -9.36
C GLN A 237 -28.52 8.46 -8.37
N ARG A 238 -29.77 8.36 -8.80
CA ARG A 238 -30.89 7.88 -7.97
C ARG A 238 -30.67 6.45 -7.47
N ALA A 239 -30.06 5.57 -8.29
CA ALA A 239 -29.69 4.23 -7.86
C ALA A 239 -28.56 4.30 -6.80
N ALA A 240 -27.58 5.19 -6.97
CA ALA A 240 -26.51 5.37 -6.01
C ALA A 240 -27.02 5.90 -4.66
N GLU A 241 -27.96 6.83 -4.66
CA GLU A 241 -28.60 7.35 -3.43
C GLU A 241 -29.31 6.23 -2.66
N ARG A 242 -30.13 5.44 -3.34
CA ARG A 242 -30.80 4.27 -2.72
C ARG A 242 -29.81 3.24 -2.21
N MET A 243 -28.71 3.01 -2.95
CA MET A 243 -27.67 2.07 -2.51
C MET A 243 -26.91 2.57 -1.31
N LEU A 244 -26.62 3.86 -1.20
CA LEU A 244 -25.99 4.46 -0.01
C LEU A 244 -26.84 4.21 1.24
N GLU A 245 -28.13 4.55 1.20
CA GLU A 245 -29.03 4.36 2.33
C GLU A 245 -29.22 2.89 2.70
N SER A 246 -29.42 2.02 1.69
CA SER A 246 -29.54 0.58 1.89
C SER A 246 -28.29 -0.01 2.52
N SER A 247 -27.10 0.42 2.05
CA SER A 247 -25.82 -0.06 2.58
C SER A 247 -25.59 0.37 4.02
N ILE A 248 -25.92 1.62 4.38
CA ILE A 248 -25.82 2.09 5.74
C ILE A 248 -26.74 1.27 6.65
N ARG A 249 -28.01 1.07 6.27
CA ARG A 249 -28.95 0.24 7.05
C ARG A 249 -28.47 -1.20 7.22
N TYR A 250 -27.88 -1.79 6.19
CA TYR A 250 -27.34 -3.16 6.25
C TYR A 250 -26.13 -3.24 7.19
N LEU A 251 -25.15 -2.34 7.01
CA LEU A 251 -23.92 -2.32 7.80
C LEU A 251 -24.19 -2.02 9.28
N GLU A 252 -25.05 -1.05 9.57
CA GLU A 252 -25.39 -0.68 10.96
C GLU A 252 -26.40 -1.65 11.60
N GLY A 253 -27.43 -2.06 10.86
CA GLY A 253 -28.48 -2.94 11.35
C GLY A 253 -28.07 -4.40 11.46
N LYS A 254 -27.60 -5.00 10.33
CA LYS A 254 -27.30 -6.43 10.27
C LYS A 254 -25.87 -6.74 10.73
N LEU A 255 -24.87 -5.95 10.30
CA LEU A 255 -23.48 -6.20 10.66
C LEU A 255 -23.02 -5.47 11.92
N LYS A 256 -23.83 -4.61 12.52
CA LYS A 256 -23.49 -3.86 13.75
C LYS A 256 -22.19 -3.04 13.61
N LEU A 257 -21.86 -2.60 12.40
CA LEU A 257 -20.72 -1.73 12.11
C LEU A 257 -21.16 -0.28 12.12
N ARG A 258 -20.20 0.63 12.36
CA ARG A 258 -20.48 2.07 12.34
C ARG A 258 -19.98 2.68 11.03
N VAL A 259 -20.89 3.28 10.26
CA VAL A 259 -20.53 3.99 9.02
C VAL A 259 -20.15 5.43 9.33
N ASN A 260 -19.07 5.91 8.76
CA ASN A 260 -18.67 7.31 8.83
C ASN A 260 -19.44 8.12 7.76
N ARG A 261 -20.54 8.72 8.15
CA ARG A 261 -21.44 9.44 7.23
C ARG A 261 -20.78 10.65 6.57
N ASP A 262 -19.86 11.33 7.26
CA ASP A 262 -19.15 12.50 6.71
C ASP A 262 -18.17 12.15 5.59
N LYS A 263 -17.64 10.91 5.59
CA LYS A 263 -16.73 10.42 4.56
C LYS A 263 -17.38 9.51 3.54
N SER A 264 -18.56 8.97 3.87
CA SER A 264 -19.35 8.16 2.94
C SER A 264 -20.16 9.05 2.03
N HIS A 265 -19.96 8.92 0.73
CA HIS A 265 -20.59 9.82 -0.23
C HIS A 265 -20.74 9.16 -1.61
N ILE A 266 -21.51 9.83 -2.45
CA ILE A 266 -21.72 9.46 -3.84
C ILE A 266 -20.86 10.37 -4.72
N ALA A 267 -20.22 9.80 -5.73
CA ALA A 267 -19.45 10.56 -6.70
C ALA A 267 -19.53 9.90 -8.09
N ARG A 268 -19.38 10.68 -9.14
CA ARG A 268 -19.09 10.09 -10.46
C ARG A 268 -17.68 9.54 -10.45
N VAL A 269 -17.48 8.36 -11.04
CA VAL A 269 -16.18 7.69 -11.12
C VAL A 269 -15.11 8.58 -11.75
N ASN A 270 -15.48 9.40 -12.74
CA ASN A 270 -14.59 10.35 -13.41
C ASN A 270 -14.39 11.68 -12.67
N ALA A 271 -15.09 11.90 -11.55
CA ALA A 271 -14.96 13.12 -10.76
C ALA A 271 -13.73 13.09 -9.86
N MET A 272 -12.57 13.41 -10.40
CA MET A 272 -11.25 13.31 -9.76
C MET A 272 -11.13 13.98 -8.38
N LYS A 273 -11.91 15.03 -8.10
CA LYS A 273 -11.92 15.70 -6.79
C LYS A 273 -12.67 14.88 -5.74
N ASN A 274 -13.73 14.19 -6.15
CA ASN A 274 -14.70 13.56 -5.26
C ASN A 274 -14.54 12.04 -5.21
N PHE A 275 -14.02 11.41 -6.28
CA PHE A 275 -13.75 9.98 -6.29
C PHE A 275 -12.26 9.68 -6.10
N LYS A 276 -11.95 8.93 -5.07
CA LYS A 276 -10.59 8.46 -4.76
C LYS A 276 -10.65 7.08 -4.14
N LEU A 277 -9.96 6.12 -4.73
CA LEU A 277 -9.77 4.79 -4.13
C LEU A 277 -8.28 4.41 -4.16
N LEU A 278 -7.73 3.95 -3.04
CA LEU A 278 -6.35 3.45 -2.93
C LEU A 278 -5.28 4.41 -3.50
N GLY A 279 -5.56 5.72 -3.45
CA GLY A 279 -4.66 6.73 -3.98
C GLY A 279 -4.76 6.96 -5.50
N PHE A 280 -5.69 6.28 -6.17
CA PHE A 280 -6.01 6.47 -7.58
C PHE A 280 -7.28 7.30 -7.78
N ALA A 281 -7.43 7.83 -8.98
CA ALA A 281 -8.61 8.51 -9.51
C ALA A 281 -8.72 8.19 -11.01
N TYR A 282 -9.80 8.60 -11.64
CA TYR A 282 -9.98 8.40 -13.07
C TYR A 282 -10.11 9.74 -13.80
N GLY A 283 -9.72 9.74 -15.06
CA GLY A 283 -9.96 10.84 -15.99
C GLY A 283 -10.73 10.31 -17.21
N LYS A 284 -11.48 11.18 -17.90
CA LYS A 284 -12.16 10.86 -19.15
C LYS A 284 -11.32 11.40 -20.30
N GLY A 285 -10.94 10.53 -21.23
CA GLY A 285 -10.23 10.86 -22.47
C GLY A 285 -11.13 10.58 -23.70
N LYS A 286 -10.54 10.72 -24.88
CA LYS A 286 -11.24 10.37 -26.14
C LYS A 286 -11.57 8.86 -26.21
N ASP A 287 -10.65 8.02 -25.71
CA ASP A 287 -10.74 6.57 -25.76
C ASP A 287 -11.37 5.96 -24.47
N GLY A 288 -12.19 6.71 -23.73
CA GLY A 288 -12.83 6.25 -22.50
C GLY A 288 -12.12 6.70 -21.23
N LEU A 289 -12.32 5.94 -20.14
CA LEU A 289 -11.73 6.24 -18.83
C LEU A 289 -10.28 5.76 -18.73
N PHE A 290 -9.42 6.62 -18.22
CA PHE A 290 -8.04 6.27 -17.92
C PHE A 290 -7.70 6.47 -16.43
N ILE A 291 -6.80 5.63 -15.93
CA ILE A 291 -6.37 5.63 -14.52
C ILE A 291 -5.37 6.76 -14.30
N ARG A 292 -5.54 7.51 -13.21
CA ARG A 292 -4.63 8.58 -12.75
C ARG A 292 -4.20 8.34 -11.31
N ALA A 293 -2.99 8.74 -10.98
CA ALA A 293 -2.61 8.90 -9.59
C ALA A 293 -3.30 10.14 -9.01
N HIS A 294 -3.94 10.01 -7.84
CA HIS A 294 -4.65 11.13 -7.21
C HIS A 294 -3.67 12.27 -6.85
N PRO A 295 -4.04 13.55 -7.00
CA PRO A 295 -3.14 14.69 -6.72
C PRO A 295 -2.48 14.67 -5.35
N LYS A 296 -3.18 14.20 -4.32
CA LYS A 296 -2.62 14.03 -2.96
C LYS A 296 -1.48 13.00 -2.93
N ALA A 297 -1.55 11.92 -3.72
CA ALA A 297 -0.49 10.92 -3.82
C ALA A 297 0.75 11.49 -4.53
N LEU A 298 0.55 12.24 -5.63
CA LEU A 298 1.63 12.95 -6.33
C LEU A 298 2.31 13.98 -5.42
N LEU A 299 1.53 14.76 -4.67
CA LEU A 299 2.07 15.74 -3.72
C LEU A 299 2.88 15.09 -2.61
N LYS A 300 2.38 13.98 -2.04
CA LYS A 300 3.09 13.18 -1.01
C LYS A 300 4.45 12.71 -1.57
N ALA A 301 4.47 12.15 -2.78
CA ALA A 301 5.70 11.70 -3.43
C ALA A 301 6.68 12.85 -3.69
N LYS A 302 6.20 13.98 -4.25
CA LYS A 302 7.03 15.17 -4.50
C LYS A 302 7.63 15.74 -3.21
N ASN A 303 6.86 15.77 -2.12
CA ASN A 303 7.34 16.21 -0.80
C ASN A 303 8.39 15.24 -0.23
N ARG A 304 8.22 13.93 -0.41
CA ARG A 304 9.24 12.95 0.00
C ARG A 304 10.54 13.13 -0.78
N LEU A 305 10.45 13.30 -2.10
CA LEU A 305 11.62 13.60 -2.94
C LEU A 305 12.30 14.92 -2.56
N ARG A 306 11.51 15.96 -2.18
CA ARG A 306 12.07 17.22 -1.64
C ARG A 306 12.86 16.97 -0.35
N ALA A 307 12.33 16.13 0.54
CA ALA A 307 13.00 15.79 1.80
C ALA A 307 14.29 14.99 1.56
N ILE A 308 14.28 14.00 0.67
CA ILE A 308 15.45 13.20 0.28
C ILE A 308 16.53 14.10 -0.31
N THR A 309 16.18 15.04 -1.19
CA THR A 309 17.10 15.93 -1.90
C THR A 309 17.34 17.26 -1.17
N LYS A 310 17.04 17.36 0.13
CA LYS A 310 17.34 18.56 0.93
C LYS A 310 18.84 18.74 1.09
N ARG A 311 19.37 19.89 0.64
CA ARG A 311 20.83 20.15 0.49
C ARG A 311 21.62 20.23 1.81
N ASN A 312 20.95 20.39 2.94
CA ASN A 312 21.61 20.55 4.27
C ASN A 312 21.60 19.27 5.10
N ARG A 313 21.40 18.10 4.48
CA ARG A 313 21.40 16.80 5.18
C ARG A 313 22.80 16.29 5.53
N GLY A 314 23.88 16.85 4.96
CA GLY A 314 25.25 16.36 5.17
C GLY A 314 25.55 14.97 4.54
N VAL A 315 24.66 14.46 3.68
CA VAL A 315 24.74 13.11 3.11
C VAL A 315 25.43 13.15 1.74
N ASN A 316 26.23 12.13 1.41
CA ASN A 316 26.86 12.00 0.10
C ASN A 316 25.79 11.89 -1.01
N VAL A 317 26.02 12.55 -2.16
CA VAL A 317 25.08 12.57 -3.30
C VAL A 317 24.77 11.18 -3.84
N ARG A 318 25.72 10.23 -3.83
CA ARG A 318 25.47 8.85 -4.26
C ARG A 318 24.41 8.18 -3.38
N LYS A 319 24.47 8.38 -2.05
CA LYS A 319 23.45 7.88 -1.12
C LYS A 319 22.10 8.54 -1.36
N VAL A 320 22.07 9.84 -1.67
CA VAL A 320 20.83 10.55 -2.03
C VAL A 320 20.21 9.95 -3.30
N MET A 321 21.01 9.69 -4.34
CA MET A 321 20.52 9.03 -5.57
C MET A 321 20.00 7.63 -5.31
N GLN A 322 20.65 6.86 -4.44
CA GLN A 322 20.18 5.53 -4.03
C GLN A 322 18.85 5.60 -3.26
N GLU A 323 18.69 6.56 -2.34
CA GLU A 323 17.42 6.79 -1.63
C GLU A 323 16.28 7.16 -2.60
N ILE A 324 16.56 7.96 -3.64
CA ILE A 324 15.59 8.27 -4.71
C ILE A 324 15.20 6.99 -5.45
N LYS A 325 16.19 6.18 -5.86
CA LYS A 325 15.96 4.92 -6.58
C LYS A 325 15.05 3.99 -5.77
N VAL A 326 15.40 3.70 -4.51
CA VAL A 326 14.62 2.81 -3.64
C VAL A 326 13.19 3.32 -3.48
N TYR A 327 13.03 4.61 -3.18
CA TYR A 327 11.70 5.19 -2.99
C TYR A 327 10.86 5.17 -4.26
N MET A 328 11.43 5.59 -5.40
CA MET A 328 10.70 5.70 -6.66
C MET A 328 10.43 4.34 -7.30
N THR A 329 11.28 3.35 -7.12
CA THR A 329 10.99 1.98 -7.55
C THR A 329 9.73 1.45 -6.86
N GLY A 330 9.61 1.55 -5.54
CA GLY A 330 8.40 1.16 -4.82
C GLY A 330 7.17 1.97 -5.22
N TRP A 331 7.32 3.28 -5.41
CA TRP A 331 6.23 4.16 -5.81
C TRP A 331 5.74 3.87 -7.24
N LEU A 332 6.65 3.65 -8.19
CA LEU A 332 6.33 3.29 -9.57
C LEU A 332 5.71 1.89 -9.68
N ASN A 333 6.18 0.92 -8.92
CA ASN A 333 5.58 -0.42 -8.88
C ASN A 333 4.10 -0.37 -8.45
N TYR A 334 3.73 0.58 -7.60
CA TYR A 334 2.35 0.76 -7.16
C TYR A 334 1.54 1.62 -8.13
N TYR A 335 2.01 2.82 -8.47
CA TYR A 335 1.29 3.79 -9.28
C TYR A 335 1.56 3.69 -10.79
N GLY A 336 2.45 2.81 -11.22
CA GLY A 336 2.86 2.68 -12.62
C GLY A 336 1.73 2.33 -13.60
N ILE A 337 0.61 1.78 -13.12
CA ILE A 337 -0.60 1.56 -13.94
C ILE A 337 -1.31 2.86 -14.36
N ALA A 338 -1.03 3.97 -13.69
CA ALA A 338 -1.65 5.26 -13.97
C ALA A 338 -0.94 5.98 -15.13
N SER A 339 -1.66 6.85 -15.84
CA SER A 339 -1.12 7.71 -16.91
C SER A 339 -0.20 8.79 -16.32
N LEU A 340 1.11 8.55 -16.34
CA LEU A 340 2.11 9.38 -15.68
C LEU A 340 3.24 9.86 -16.61
N LYS A 341 3.21 9.54 -17.91
CA LYS A 341 4.33 9.79 -18.85
C LYS A 341 4.88 11.22 -18.77
N THR A 342 4.03 12.22 -18.96
CA THR A 342 4.42 13.64 -18.87
C THR A 342 4.96 14.00 -17.48
N LYS A 343 4.30 13.47 -16.43
CA LYS A 343 4.68 13.75 -15.04
C LYS A 343 6.06 13.18 -14.68
N MET A 344 6.42 12.03 -15.21
CA MET A 344 7.75 11.43 -15.00
C MET A 344 8.84 12.25 -15.69
N ARG A 345 8.61 12.76 -16.91
CA ARG A 345 9.53 13.67 -17.58
C ARG A 345 9.79 14.94 -16.77
N GLU A 346 8.72 15.62 -16.34
CA GLU A 346 8.82 16.82 -15.50
C GLU A 346 9.61 16.53 -14.20
N TRP A 347 9.40 15.35 -13.59
CA TRP A 347 10.10 14.99 -12.36
C TRP A 347 11.56 14.63 -12.61
N ASP A 348 11.90 13.99 -13.73
CA ASP A 348 13.28 13.73 -14.13
C ASP A 348 14.07 15.03 -14.28
N GLU A 349 13.54 16.02 -15.00
CA GLU A 349 14.15 17.33 -15.17
C GLU A 349 14.34 18.05 -13.83
N TRP A 350 13.28 18.06 -13.03
CA TRP A 350 13.31 18.68 -11.70
C TRP A 350 14.30 17.98 -10.76
N LEU A 351 14.37 16.65 -10.76
CA LEU A 351 15.32 15.90 -9.93
C LEU A 351 16.76 16.10 -10.39
N ARG A 352 17.05 16.10 -11.70
CA ARG A 352 18.37 16.42 -12.23
C ARG A 352 18.84 17.81 -11.77
N HIS A 353 17.96 18.80 -11.84
CA HIS A 353 18.27 20.14 -11.31
C HIS A 353 18.54 20.11 -9.80
N ARG A 354 17.73 19.40 -9.01
CA ARG A 354 17.94 19.26 -7.55
C ARG A 354 19.27 18.59 -7.22
N ILE A 355 19.65 17.55 -7.95
CA ILE A 355 20.91 16.83 -7.74
C ILE A 355 22.10 17.73 -8.13
N ARG A 356 22.02 18.47 -9.24
CA ARG A 356 23.05 19.47 -9.58
C ARG A 356 23.21 20.52 -8.47
N ALA A 357 22.11 21.05 -7.97
CA ALA A 357 22.12 22.00 -6.86
C ALA A 357 22.67 21.38 -5.55
N TYR A 358 22.45 20.09 -5.35
CA TYR A 358 22.99 19.33 -4.21
C TYR A 358 24.52 19.19 -4.34
N ILE A 359 25.02 18.74 -5.49
CA ILE A 359 26.45 18.64 -5.80
C ILE A 359 27.11 20.01 -5.68
N TRP A 360 26.51 21.05 -6.25
CA TRP A 360 26.99 22.42 -6.19
C TRP A 360 27.18 22.93 -4.76
N LYS A 361 26.28 22.57 -3.85
CA LYS A 361 26.46 22.88 -2.43
C LYS A 361 27.56 22.06 -1.77
N GLN A 362 27.73 20.79 -2.15
CA GLN A 362 28.78 19.92 -1.58
C GLN A 362 30.19 20.42 -1.92
N TRP A 363 30.38 21.06 -3.07
CA TRP A 363 31.68 21.62 -3.45
C TRP A 363 32.09 22.86 -2.64
N LYS A 364 31.27 23.37 -1.76
CA LYS A 364 31.47 24.45 -0.77
C LYS A 364 32.23 25.69 -1.31
N LYS A 365 33.58 25.59 -1.44
CA LYS A 365 34.49 26.71 -1.75
C LYS A 365 34.54 27.03 -3.26
N PRO A 366 34.64 28.33 -3.66
CA PRO A 366 34.77 28.72 -5.06
C PRO A 366 35.92 28.00 -5.80
N LYS A 367 37.12 27.90 -5.17
CA LYS A 367 38.27 27.16 -5.73
C LYS A 367 37.91 25.69 -6.07
N THR A 368 37.16 25.00 -5.17
CA THR A 368 36.72 23.61 -5.39
C THR A 368 35.70 23.51 -6.52
N LYS A 369 34.79 24.46 -6.62
CA LYS A 369 33.80 24.54 -7.71
C LYS A 369 34.47 24.73 -9.04
N LEU A 370 35.39 25.71 -9.13
CA LEU A 370 36.21 26.00 -10.33
C LEU A 370 36.96 24.73 -10.76
N LYS A 371 37.81 24.18 -9.88
CA LYS A 371 38.60 22.98 -10.15
C LYS A 371 37.73 21.81 -10.66
N ASN A 372 36.60 21.58 -10.04
CA ASN A 372 35.70 20.46 -10.42
C ASN A 372 35.02 20.71 -11.76
N LEU A 373 34.60 21.95 -12.09
CA LEU A 373 34.03 22.27 -13.39
C LEU A 373 35.09 22.14 -14.53
N MET A 374 36.29 22.64 -14.30
CA MET A 374 37.42 22.49 -15.27
C MET A 374 37.73 21.00 -15.50
N LYS A 375 37.83 20.21 -14.42
CA LYS A 375 38.02 18.75 -14.52
C LYS A 375 36.89 18.05 -15.29
N LEU A 376 35.70 18.63 -15.30
CA LEU A 376 34.53 18.15 -16.06
C LEU A 376 34.48 18.73 -17.49
N GLY A 377 35.56 19.42 -17.96
CA GLY A 377 35.67 19.91 -19.31
C GLY A 377 34.92 21.22 -19.58
N VAL A 378 34.60 22.00 -18.56
CA VAL A 378 34.04 23.34 -18.73
C VAL A 378 35.19 24.33 -18.92
N PRO A 379 35.16 25.19 -19.95
CA PRO A 379 36.19 26.21 -20.14
C PRO A 379 36.36 27.11 -18.93
N GLU A 380 37.58 27.48 -18.60
CA GLU A 380 37.97 28.20 -17.37
C GLU A 380 37.14 29.47 -17.13
N TYR A 381 36.96 30.27 -18.16
CA TYR A 381 36.16 31.49 -18.10
C TYR A 381 34.74 31.24 -17.53
N TYR A 382 34.02 30.28 -18.10
CA TYR A 382 32.65 29.94 -17.67
C TYR A 382 32.64 29.26 -16.27
N ALA A 383 33.64 28.45 -16.01
CA ALA A 383 33.81 27.79 -14.71
C ALA A 383 34.07 28.82 -13.61
N HIS A 384 34.91 29.84 -13.88
CA HIS A 384 35.21 30.93 -12.99
C HIS A 384 33.96 31.78 -12.68
N MET A 385 33.23 32.20 -13.72
CA MET A 385 31.97 32.92 -13.57
C MET A 385 30.96 32.18 -12.71
N ALA A 386 30.79 30.89 -12.96
CA ALA A 386 29.86 30.08 -12.19
C ALA A 386 30.32 29.90 -10.73
N ALA A 387 31.62 29.63 -10.50
CA ALA A 387 32.17 29.38 -9.18
C ALA A 387 32.06 30.60 -8.22
N ASN A 388 32.21 31.82 -8.80
CA ASN A 388 32.15 33.08 -8.06
C ASN A 388 30.77 33.73 -8.11
N SER A 389 29.78 33.08 -8.72
CA SER A 389 28.38 33.59 -8.77
C SER A 389 27.81 33.80 -7.36
N ARG A 390 27.33 35.03 -7.10
CA ARG A 390 26.61 35.41 -5.87
C ARG A 390 25.13 34.94 -5.88
N ARG A 391 24.65 34.43 -7.04
CA ARG A 391 23.30 33.90 -7.15
C ARG A 391 23.18 32.58 -6.41
N GLY A 392 21.99 32.31 -5.86
CA GLY A 392 21.77 31.12 -5.04
C GLY A 392 22.04 29.77 -5.75
N TYR A 393 22.28 28.72 -5.00
CA TYR A 393 22.61 27.36 -5.50
C TYR A 393 21.63 26.83 -6.52
N TRP A 394 20.35 27.16 -6.38
CA TRP A 394 19.31 26.73 -7.32
C TRP A 394 19.50 27.36 -8.70
N PHE A 395 19.67 28.64 -8.74
CA PHE A 395 19.89 29.37 -9.99
C PHE A 395 21.17 28.88 -10.67
N THR A 396 22.29 28.85 -9.94
CA THR A 396 23.58 28.51 -10.48
C THR A 396 23.64 27.07 -11.02
N ALA A 397 22.94 26.13 -10.39
CA ALA A 397 22.85 24.74 -10.81
C ALA A 397 22.15 24.55 -12.18
N ASN A 398 21.45 25.57 -12.68
CA ASN A 398 20.78 25.55 -13.99
C ASN A 398 21.51 26.39 -15.05
N THR A 399 22.67 26.98 -14.73
CA THR A 399 23.48 27.73 -15.68
C THR A 399 24.19 26.77 -16.67
N GLY A 400 24.46 27.28 -17.89
CA GLY A 400 25.15 26.51 -18.95
C GLY A 400 26.48 25.91 -18.50
N ALA A 401 27.24 26.61 -17.65
CA ALA A 401 28.49 26.09 -17.10
C ALA A 401 28.30 24.84 -16.26
N VAL A 402 27.33 24.84 -15.33
CA VAL A 402 27.07 23.70 -14.45
C VAL A 402 26.41 22.55 -15.20
N THR A 403 25.49 22.84 -16.12
CA THR A 403 24.81 21.80 -16.92
C THR A 403 25.71 21.12 -17.92
N ARG A 404 26.70 21.87 -18.54
CA ARG A 404 27.74 21.29 -19.38
C ARG A 404 28.75 20.46 -18.59
N GLY A 405 29.09 20.87 -17.37
CA GLY A 405 29.98 20.10 -16.51
C GLY A 405 29.31 18.86 -15.93
N ILE A 406 28.07 18.97 -15.40
CA ILE A 406 27.29 17.88 -14.83
C ILE A 406 26.17 17.54 -15.81
N THR A 407 26.52 16.83 -16.90
CA THR A 407 25.56 16.44 -17.95
C THR A 407 24.58 15.37 -17.42
N ASN A 408 23.51 15.09 -18.17
CA ASN A 408 22.56 14.02 -17.83
C ASN A 408 23.26 12.65 -17.83
N GLU A 409 24.09 12.37 -18.85
CA GLU A 409 24.85 11.12 -19.02
C GLU A 409 25.78 10.88 -17.82
N ARG A 410 26.46 11.95 -17.37
CA ARG A 410 27.32 11.87 -16.17
C ARG A 410 26.52 11.57 -14.90
N LEU A 411 25.34 12.14 -14.75
CA LEU A 411 24.45 11.82 -13.64
C LEU A 411 23.97 10.36 -13.69
N ILE A 412 23.59 9.87 -14.86
CA ILE A 412 23.16 8.47 -15.07
C ILE A 412 24.32 7.52 -14.74
N ARG A 413 25.53 7.77 -15.28
CA ARG A 413 26.74 6.99 -14.95
C ARG A 413 27.08 7.03 -13.45
N ALA A 414 26.76 8.11 -12.76
CA ALA A 414 26.94 8.24 -11.31
C ALA A 414 25.87 7.55 -10.48
N GLY A 415 24.82 6.96 -11.11
CA GLY A 415 23.75 6.22 -10.46
C GLY A 415 22.44 6.99 -10.31
N PHE A 416 22.23 8.07 -11.08
CA PHE A 416 20.94 8.74 -11.13
C PHE A 416 19.88 7.82 -11.75
N PHE A 417 18.77 7.64 -11.04
CA PHE A 417 17.65 6.80 -11.46
C PHE A 417 16.67 7.63 -12.30
N GLU A 418 16.55 7.33 -13.58
CA GLU A 418 15.61 7.97 -14.48
C GLU A 418 14.21 7.37 -14.33
N LEU A 419 13.24 8.23 -14.07
CA LEU A 419 11.85 7.82 -13.79
C LEU A 419 11.10 7.47 -15.07
N SER A 420 11.36 8.19 -16.18
CA SER A 420 10.65 7.99 -17.45
C SER A 420 10.92 6.60 -18.04
N PRO A 421 12.18 6.14 -18.21
CA PRO A 421 12.45 4.78 -18.70
C PRO A 421 11.93 3.70 -17.75
N ALA A 422 12.06 3.91 -16.43
CA ALA A 422 11.55 2.96 -15.44
C ALA A 422 10.02 2.84 -15.50
N TYR A 423 9.31 3.94 -15.69
CA TYR A 423 7.87 3.96 -15.88
C TYR A 423 7.47 3.25 -17.18
N GLU A 424 8.13 3.52 -18.29
CA GLU A 424 7.84 2.87 -19.59
C GLU A 424 8.04 1.35 -19.53
N SER A 425 9.09 0.88 -18.87
CA SER A 425 9.31 -0.55 -18.62
C SER A 425 8.16 -1.20 -17.83
N ILE A 426 7.64 -0.52 -16.80
CA ILE A 426 6.51 -1.02 -16.00
C ILE A 426 5.22 -1.04 -16.86
N GLN A 427 4.97 -0.01 -17.66
CA GLN A 427 3.81 0.03 -18.55
C GLN A 427 3.81 -1.14 -19.55
N THR A 428 4.96 -1.41 -20.17
CA THR A 428 5.12 -2.55 -21.09
C THR A 428 4.84 -3.88 -20.37
N ALA A 429 5.36 -4.07 -19.15
CA ALA A 429 5.11 -5.25 -18.35
C ALA A 429 3.63 -5.39 -17.91
N CYS A 430 2.95 -4.27 -17.62
CA CYS A 430 1.54 -4.26 -17.26
C CYS A 430 0.62 -4.61 -18.46
N ILE A 431 0.93 -4.10 -19.65
CA ILE A 431 0.20 -4.42 -20.90
C ILE A 431 0.34 -5.93 -21.20
N GLY A 432 1.55 -6.47 -21.10
CA GLY A 432 1.78 -7.91 -21.27
C GLY A 432 0.98 -8.78 -20.30
N ARG A 433 0.86 -8.37 -19.01
CA ARG A 433 0.05 -9.09 -18.01
C ARG A 433 -1.46 -8.99 -18.29
N ALA A 434 -1.95 -7.87 -18.76
CA ALA A 434 -3.35 -7.69 -19.12
C ALA A 434 -3.72 -8.61 -20.30
N VAL A 435 -2.91 -8.66 -21.35
CA VAL A 435 -3.10 -9.57 -22.50
C VAL A 435 -3.08 -11.03 -22.06
N TYR A 436 -2.15 -11.43 -21.18
CA TYR A 436 -2.08 -12.82 -20.67
C TYR A 436 -3.31 -13.22 -19.84
N ARG A 437 -3.89 -12.30 -19.07
CA ARG A 437 -5.12 -12.58 -18.28
C ARG A 437 -6.35 -12.70 -19.17
N THR A 438 -6.49 -11.87 -20.20
CA THR A 438 -7.62 -11.95 -21.16
C THR A 438 -7.62 -13.28 -21.93
N VAL A 439 -6.46 -13.77 -22.34
CA VAL A 439 -6.31 -15.07 -23.03
C VAL A 439 -6.63 -16.27 -22.11
N ARG A 440 -6.44 -16.14 -20.79
CA ARG A 440 -6.78 -17.22 -19.83
C ARG A 440 -8.26 -17.29 -19.46
N THR A 441 -9.01 -16.22 -19.66
CA THR A 441 -10.47 -16.15 -19.35
C THR A 441 -11.33 -16.62 -20.55
N VAL A 442 -10.72 -16.85 -21.70
CA VAL A 442 -11.38 -17.31 -22.94
C VAL A 442 -11.12 -18.81 -23.23
N ARG A 443 -10.51 -19.54 -22.28
CA ARG A 443 -10.34 -21.00 -22.32
C ARG A 443 -11.09 -21.61 -21.10
#